data_2ad60638a47b7ae551c28ea96bf9217e
#
_entry.id   2ad60638a47b7ae551c28ea96bf9217e
#
_cell.length_a   1.000
_cell.length_b   1.000
_cell.length_c   1.000
_cell.angle_alpha   90.00
_cell.angle_beta   90.00
_cell.angle_gamma   90.00
#
_symmetry.space_group_name_H-M   'P 1'
#
loop_
_entity.id
_entity.type
_entity.pdbx_description
1 polymer ?
#
loop_
_entity_poly.entity_id
_entity_poly.type
_entity_poly.pdbx_seq_one_letter_code
_entity_poly.pdbx_strand_id
1 'polypeptide(L)'
;FRKAFPKPYRADHVEETNYTRWNIEEAFTNVGDMRWSRVFESELHIEDLKEAATILLEDSIVEGDKVIGYLTNKSFYDFYKGLWTIENYKWSAKVIYEFRDGRYKVTIVNIKVQCNISMSVYVGGFSINQESNEESLRDMLYNGSSQRATYESYINSIDHTFSDITYLRVDKTDDNW
;
A
#
# COMPACT_ATOMS: atom_id res chain seq x y z
N PHE A 1 -22.53 10.67 -11.99
CA PHE A 1 -21.32 11.36 -12.45
C PHE A 1 -20.09 10.63 -11.89
N ARG A 2 -19.48 9.76 -12.68
CA ARG A 2 -18.15 9.30 -12.40
C ARG A 2 -17.22 10.50 -12.63
N LYS A 3 -16.79 11.18 -11.57
CA LYS A 3 -15.65 12.07 -11.68
C LYS A 3 -14.52 11.26 -12.30
N ALA A 4 -14.06 11.65 -13.47
CA ALA A 4 -12.84 11.09 -14.02
C ALA A 4 -11.75 11.35 -13.00
N PHE A 5 -11.34 10.31 -12.28
CA PHE A 5 -10.18 10.40 -11.41
C PHE A 5 -9.00 10.84 -12.28
N PRO A 6 -8.18 11.81 -11.84
CA PRO A 6 -6.93 12.07 -12.51
C PRO A 6 -6.25 10.72 -12.66
N LYS A 7 -5.75 10.43 -13.87
CA LYS A 7 -5.06 9.17 -14.12
C LYS A 7 -4.08 8.96 -12.99
N PRO A 8 -4.17 7.84 -12.25
CA PRO A 8 -3.28 7.63 -11.12
C PRO A 8 -1.84 7.81 -11.59
N TYR A 9 -1.01 8.36 -10.72
CA TYR A 9 0.42 8.41 -10.97
C TYR A 9 0.86 7.01 -11.42
N ARG A 10 1.24 6.95 -12.66
CA ARG A 10 1.61 5.71 -13.29
C ARG A 10 3.03 5.39 -12.86
N ALA A 11 3.17 4.45 -12.00
CA ALA A 11 4.44 3.78 -11.91
C ALA A 11 4.66 3.08 -13.26
N ASP A 12 5.77 3.41 -13.91
CA ASP A 12 6.10 3.04 -15.31
C ASP A 12 6.11 1.53 -15.61
N HIS A 13 5.72 0.70 -14.65
CA HIS A 13 5.87 -0.75 -14.70
C HIS A 13 4.59 -1.52 -14.36
N VAL A 14 3.51 -0.87 -13.99
CA VAL A 14 2.19 -1.51 -13.88
C VAL A 14 1.51 -1.34 -15.23
N GLU A 15 1.46 -2.39 -16.03
CA GLU A 15 0.84 -2.34 -17.35
C GLU A 15 -0.63 -1.87 -17.24
N GLU A 16 -1.00 -0.95 -18.11
CA GLU A 16 -2.35 -0.36 -18.18
C GLU A 16 -3.46 -1.42 -18.29
N THR A 17 -3.16 -2.55 -18.93
CA THR A 17 -4.05 -3.68 -19.11
C THR A 17 -4.40 -4.40 -17.81
N ASN A 18 -3.51 -4.40 -16.83
CA ASN A 18 -3.78 -5.00 -15.52
C ASN A 18 -4.59 -4.07 -14.61
N TYR A 19 -4.50 -2.77 -14.86
CA TYR A 19 -5.18 -1.76 -14.03
C TYR A 19 -6.67 -1.62 -14.37
N THR A 20 -7.07 -1.77 -15.65
CA THR A 20 -8.46 -1.63 -16.09
C THR A 20 -9.34 -2.81 -15.71
N ARG A 21 -8.77 -3.95 -15.37
CA ARG A 21 -9.49 -5.16 -14.92
C ARG A 21 -9.53 -5.34 -13.42
N TRP A 22 -8.85 -4.46 -12.69
CA TRP A 22 -8.69 -4.58 -11.26
C TRP A 22 -9.86 -3.96 -10.52
N ASN A 23 -10.56 -4.77 -9.72
CA ASN A 23 -11.52 -4.26 -8.77
C ASN A 23 -10.81 -3.98 -7.44
N ILE A 24 -10.66 -2.72 -7.09
CA ILE A 24 -9.97 -2.29 -5.88
C ILE A 24 -10.59 -2.90 -4.63
N GLU A 25 -11.92 -3.01 -4.56
CA GLU A 25 -12.61 -3.56 -3.40
C GLU A 25 -12.29 -5.04 -3.17
N GLU A 26 -12.02 -5.80 -4.23
CA GLU A 26 -11.62 -7.21 -4.11
C GLU A 26 -10.22 -7.39 -3.51
N ALA A 27 -9.37 -6.38 -3.57
CA ALA A 27 -8.05 -6.41 -2.97
C ALA A 27 -8.09 -6.38 -1.45
N PHE A 28 -9.11 -5.75 -0.88
CA PHE A 28 -9.24 -5.57 0.56
C PHE A 28 -10.16 -6.60 1.17
N THR A 29 -9.66 -7.30 2.19
CA THR A 29 -10.45 -8.19 3.02
C THR A 29 -10.71 -7.51 4.36
N ASN A 30 -11.97 -7.19 4.62
CA ASN A 30 -12.41 -6.55 5.86
C ASN A 30 -12.66 -7.60 6.96
N VAL A 31 -11.60 -8.27 7.39
CA VAL A 31 -11.61 -9.21 8.52
C VAL A 31 -10.54 -8.77 9.50
N GLY A 32 -10.94 -8.51 10.74
CA GLY A 32 -10.03 -7.96 11.75
C GLY A 32 -9.54 -6.56 11.35
N ASP A 33 -8.21 -6.38 11.31
CA ASP A 33 -7.56 -5.11 11.00
C ASP A 33 -7.46 -4.81 9.49
N MET A 34 -8.20 -5.48 8.67
CA MET A 34 -8.12 -5.45 7.21
C MET A 34 -6.76 -5.93 6.66
N ARG A 35 -6.82 -6.59 5.54
CA ARG A 35 -5.65 -6.98 4.75
C ARG A 35 -5.85 -6.62 3.30
N TRP A 36 -4.76 -6.46 2.59
CA TRP A 36 -4.73 -6.25 1.16
C TRP A 36 -4.01 -7.40 0.47
N SER A 37 -4.48 -7.82 -0.70
CA SER A 37 -3.76 -8.77 -1.53
C SER A 37 -3.97 -8.53 -3.01
N ARG A 38 -2.96 -8.88 -3.80
CA ARG A 38 -2.99 -8.81 -5.26
C ARG A 38 -2.12 -9.89 -5.89
N VAL A 39 -2.57 -10.38 -7.05
CA VAL A 39 -1.78 -11.30 -7.88
C VAL A 39 -1.21 -10.51 -9.06
N PHE A 40 0.08 -10.66 -9.27
CA PHE A 40 0.80 -10.10 -10.42
C PHE A 40 1.26 -11.22 -11.34
N GLU A 41 1.11 -11.01 -12.63
CA GLU A 41 1.72 -11.87 -13.64
C GLU A 41 3.15 -11.41 -13.90
N SER A 42 4.05 -12.36 -14.12
CA SER A 42 5.46 -12.07 -14.39
C SER A 42 6.08 -13.16 -15.25
N GLU A 43 6.91 -12.76 -16.19
CA GLU A 43 7.72 -13.67 -17.01
C GLU A 43 9.09 -13.98 -16.38
N LEU A 44 9.39 -13.37 -15.24
CA LEU A 44 10.65 -13.55 -14.54
C LEU A 44 10.70 -14.91 -13.83
N HIS A 45 11.90 -15.45 -13.67
CA HIS A 45 12.11 -16.67 -12.91
C HIS A 45 11.79 -16.48 -11.43
N ILE A 46 11.26 -17.52 -10.79
CA ILE A 46 10.91 -17.50 -9.36
C ILE A 46 12.10 -17.09 -8.50
N GLU A 47 13.30 -17.57 -8.80
CA GLU A 47 14.50 -17.23 -8.02
C GLU A 47 14.84 -15.72 -8.11
N ASP A 48 14.68 -15.11 -9.27
CA ASP A 48 14.88 -13.66 -9.46
C ASP A 48 13.81 -12.86 -8.70
N LEU A 49 12.57 -13.32 -8.71
CA LEU A 49 11.48 -12.72 -7.97
C LEU A 49 11.70 -12.83 -6.46
N LYS A 50 12.15 -13.98 -5.96
CA LYS A 50 12.48 -14.16 -4.54
C LYS A 50 13.60 -13.22 -4.10
N GLU A 51 14.63 -13.07 -4.91
CA GLU A 51 15.73 -12.15 -4.62
C GLU A 51 15.24 -10.71 -4.57
N ALA A 52 14.43 -10.28 -5.55
CA ALA A 52 13.85 -8.94 -5.57
C ALA A 52 12.98 -8.66 -4.34
N ALA A 53 12.17 -9.62 -3.92
CA ALA A 53 11.37 -9.51 -2.70
C ALA A 53 12.24 -9.42 -1.44
N THR A 54 13.31 -10.20 -1.37
CA THR A 54 14.25 -10.18 -0.24
C THR A 54 14.95 -8.83 -0.12
N ILE A 55 15.29 -8.21 -1.25
CA ILE A 55 15.91 -6.87 -1.27
C ILE A 55 14.91 -5.79 -0.84
N LEU A 56 13.66 -5.91 -1.27
CA LEU A 56 12.62 -4.93 -0.97
C LEU A 56 12.23 -4.93 0.51
N LEU A 57 12.10 -6.12 1.12
CA LEU A 57 11.57 -6.29 2.46
C LEU A 57 12.65 -6.21 3.53
N GLU A 58 12.32 -5.59 4.65
CA GLU A 58 13.12 -5.58 5.86
C GLU A 58 12.93 -6.89 6.64
N ASP A 59 13.99 -7.40 7.27
CA ASP A 59 13.97 -8.62 8.07
C ASP A 59 13.32 -9.82 7.36
N SER A 60 13.64 -9.97 6.07
CA SER A 60 13.02 -10.97 5.23
C SER A 60 13.50 -12.39 5.52
N ILE A 61 12.56 -13.33 5.43
CA ILE A 61 12.78 -14.76 5.58
C ILE A 61 12.24 -15.46 4.33
N VAL A 62 13.00 -16.38 3.76
CA VAL A 62 12.58 -17.24 2.65
C VAL A 62 12.14 -18.59 3.19
N GLU A 63 10.90 -18.96 2.95
CA GLU A 63 10.31 -20.24 3.33
C GLU A 63 9.71 -20.92 2.08
N GLY A 64 10.48 -21.82 1.45
CA GLY A 64 10.03 -22.47 0.21
C GLY A 64 9.72 -21.46 -0.88
N ASP A 65 8.47 -21.43 -1.35
CA ASP A 65 7.98 -20.49 -2.37
C ASP A 65 7.40 -19.20 -1.79
N LYS A 66 7.75 -18.88 -0.56
CA LYS A 66 7.33 -17.66 0.13
C LYS A 66 8.52 -16.81 0.55
N VAL A 67 8.33 -15.52 0.48
CA VAL A 67 9.21 -14.53 1.13
C VAL A 67 8.35 -13.68 2.04
N ILE A 68 8.73 -13.60 3.31
CA ILE A 68 8.01 -12.85 4.35
C ILE A 68 8.94 -11.81 4.91
N GLY A 69 8.46 -10.60 5.06
CA GLY A 69 9.23 -9.50 5.66
C GLY A 69 8.34 -8.32 6.00
N TYR A 70 8.96 -7.17 6.16
CA TYR A 70 8.28 -5.97 6.63
C TYR A 70 8.59 -4.77 5.74
N LEU A 71 7.62 -3.85 5.67
CA LEU A 71 7.82 -2.49 5.19
C LEU A 71 7.48 -1.55 6.34
N THR A 72 8.35 -0.59 6.63
CA THR A 72 8.19 0.31 7.76
C THR A 72 8.30 1.76 7.35
N ASN A 73 7.48 2.60 7.98
CA ASN A 73 7.50 4.05 7.84
C ASN A 73 7.43 4.54 6.38
N LYS A 74 6.51 3.97 5.60
CA LYS A 74 6.28 4.29 4.20
C LYS A 74 5.20 5.35 4.06
N SER A 75 5.25 6.13 2.98
CA SER A 75 4.23 7.11 2.63
C SER A 75 3.18 6.50 1.71
N PHE A 76 1.97 7.06 1.74
CA PHE A 76 0.97 6.80 0.71
C PHE A 76 1.12 7.81 -0.44
N TYR A 77 0.84 7.35 -1.66
CA TYR A 77 0.67 8.22 -2.80
C TYR A 77 -0.66 8.97 -2.68
N ASP A 78 -0.63 10.28 -2.84
CA ASP A 78 -1.83 11.11 -2.76
C ASP A 78 -2.15 11.70 -4.14
N PHE A 79 -3.37 11.43 -4.59
CA PHE A 79 -3.90 11.97 -5.84
C PHE A 79 -4.81 13.18 -5.63
N TYR A 80 -5.16 13.46 -4.41
CA TYR A 80 -6.08 14.52 -4.04
C TYR A 80 -5.41 15.51 -3.10
N LYS A 81 -5.17 16.69 -3.61
CA LYS A 81 -4.74 17.81 -2.77
C LYS A 81 -5.96 18.44 -2.12
N GLY A 82 -6.14 18.20 -0.83
CA GLY A 82 -7.22 18.75 -0.03
C GLY A 82 -6.78 18.99 1.41
N LEU A 83 -7.70 19.47 2.25
CA LEU A 83 -7.44 19.74 3.67
C LEU A 83 -7.05 18.49 4.47
N TRP A 84 -7.50 17.32 4.02
CA TRP A 84 -7.24 16.03 4.65
C TRP A 84 -6.52 15.15 3.63
N THR A 85 -5.20 15.20 3.64
CA THR A 85 -4.38 14.44 2.70
C THR A 85 -3.87 13.18 3.35
N ILE A 86 -3.94 12.07 2.60
CA ILE A 86 -3.37 10.78 3.03
C ILE A 86 -1.83 10.84 3.14
N GLU A 87 -1.19 11.84 2.52
CA GLU A 87 0.26 12.08 2.61
C GLU A 87 0.77 12.27 4.03
N ASN A 88 -0.11 12.71 4.93
CA ASN A 88 0.23 12.92 6.34
C ASN A 88 0.32 11.61 7.13
N TYR A 89 -0.11 10.51 6.55
CA TYR A 89 -0.03 9.19 7.14
C TYR A 89 1.24 8.46 6.69
N LYS A 90 1.87 7.80 7.63
CA LYS A 90 2.91 6.79 7.39
C LYS A 90 2.34 5.43 7.75
N TRP A 91 2.77 4.40 7.05
CA TRP A 91 2.32 3.05 7.31
C TRP A 91 3.48 2.06 7.44
N SER A 92 3.23 1.03 8.22
CA SER A 92 4.09 -0.13 8.39
C SER A 92 3.26 -1.39 8.34
N ALA A 93 3.78 -2.46 7.78
CA ALA A 93 3.06 -3.70 7.63
C ALA A 93 3.97 -4.90 7.45
N LYS A 94 3.40 -6.09 7.68
CA LYS A 94 4.00 -7.36 7.28
C LYS A 94 3.57 -7.68 5.86
N VAL A 95 4.52 -8.12 5.03
CA VAL A 95 4.30 -8.44 3.61
C VAL A 95 4.68 -9.89 3.35
N ILE A 96 3.81 -10.58 2.65
CA ILE A 96 3.97 -11.99 2.31
C ILE A 96 3.90 -12.13 0.80
N TYR A 97 4.98 -12.62 0.20
CA TYR A 97 5.03 -13.02 -1.21
C TYR A 97 4.89 -14.53 -1.34
N GLU A 98 4.02 -14.97 -2.23
CA GLU A 98 3.84 -16.38 -2.60
C GLU A 98 4.06 -16.53 -4.10
N PHE A 99 5.06 -17.32 -4.48
CA PHE A 99 5.50 -17.46 -5.88
C PHE A 99 4.99 -18.73 -6.53
N ARG A 100 4.56 -18.61 -7.78
CA ARG A 100 4.24 -19.71 -8.70
C ARG A 100 4.78 -19.40 -10.08
N ASP A 101 4.82 -20.39 -10.95
CA ASP A 101 5.22 -20.18 -12.35
C ASP A 101 4.30 -19.14 -13.02
N GLY A 102 4.91 -18.10 -13.56
CA GLY A 102 4.22 -17.04 -14.29
C GLY A 102 3.47 -16.02 -13.44
N ARG A 103 3.46 -16.15 -12.12
CA ARG A 103 2.76 -15.20 -11.24
C ARG A 103 3.23 -15.25 -9.79
N TYR A 104 2.92 -14.19 -9.06
CA TYR A 104 3.10 -14.15 -7.61
C TYR A 104 1.95 -13.41 -6.95
N LYS A 105 1.63 -13.82 -5.74
CA LYS A 105 0.64 -13.16 -4.89
C LYS A 105 1.33 -12.39 -3.78
N VAL A 106 0.90 -11.18 -3.57
CA VAL A 106 1.32 -10.35 -2.44
C VAL A 106 0.17 -10.22 -1.47
N THR A 107 0.44 -10.40 -0.20
CA THR A 107 -0.51 -10.13 0.88
C THR A 107 0.13 -9.19 1.88
N ILE A 108 -0.56 -8.11 2.21
CA ILE A 108 -0.13 -7.15 3.22
C ILE A 108 -1.07 -7.27 4.42
N VAL A 109 -0.51 -7.55 5.57
CA VAL A 109 -1.24 -7.76 6.82
C VAL A 109 -0.65 -6.94 7.96
N ASN A 110 -1.38 -6.83 9.06
CA ASN A 110 -0.96 -6.06 10.24
C ASN A 110 -0.58 -4.62 9.88
N ILE A 111 -1.42 -3.98 9.08
CA ILE A 111 -1.18 -2.62 8.59
C ILE A 111 -1.47 -1.65 9.72
N LYS A 112 -0.43 -0.92 10.12
CA LYS A 112 -0.50 0.16 11.09
C LYS A 112 -0.25 1.49 10.39
N VAL A 113 -1.09 2.47 10.67
CA VAL A 113 -0.96 3.82 10.13
C VAL A 113 -0.76 4.82 11.25
N GLN A 114 0.06 5.81 11.00
CA GLN A 114 0.37 6.88 11.94
C GLN A 114 0.30 8.22 11.21
N CYS A 115 -0.49 9.13 11.76
CA CYS A 115 -0.58 10.51 11.25
C CYS A 115 0.53 11.35 11.89
N ASN A 116 1.38 11.96 11.08
CA ASN A 116 2.52 12.76 11.54
C ASN A 116 2.22 14.26 11.64
N ILE A 117 0.95 14.67 11.60
CA ILE A 117 0.59 16.07 11.80
C ILE A 117 0.41 16.35 13.29
N SER A 118 1.22 17.28 13.81
CA SER A 118 0.87 17.98 15.04
C SER A 118 -0.03 19.15 14.70
N MET A 119 -1.33 19.04 14.95
CA MET A 119 -2.24 20.15 14.81
C MET A 119 -2.35 20.87 16.16
N SER A 120 -1.88 22.12 16.20
CA SER A 120 -2.22 23.06 17.26
C SER A 120 -3.51 23.77 16.90
N VAL A 121 -4.60 23.42 17.56
CA VAL A 121 -5.87 24.15 17.40
C VAL A 121 -6.02 25.11 18.58
N TYR A 122 -6.10 26.40 18.27
CA TYR A 122 -6.45 27.44 19.24
C TYR A 122 -7.95 27.47 19.42
N VAL A 123 -8.46 26.96 20.51
CA VAL A 123 -9.87 27.09 20.89
C VAL A 123 -9.93 27.83 22.23
N GLY A 124 -10.50 29.05 22.22
CA GLY A 124 -10.77 29.79 23.45
C GLY A 124 -9.54 30.14 24.30
N GLY A 125 -8.37 30.36 23.69
CA GLY A 125 -7.13 30.69 24.41
C GLY A 125 -6.31 29.48 24.89
N PHE A 126 -6.73 28.26 24.56
CA PHE A 126 -6.02 27.02 24.85
C PHE A 126 -5.51 26.37 23.57
N SER A 127 -4.23 25.97 23.55
CA SER A 127 -3.69 25.14 22.48
C SER A 127 -3.94 23.66 22.81
N ILE A 128 -4.64 22.95 21.93
CA ILE A 128 -4.80 21.50 22.00
C ILE A 128 -3.79 20.91 21.04
N ASN A 129 -2.76 20.25 21.58
CA ASN A 129 -1.85 19.45 20.79
C ASN A 129 -2.47 18.06 20.62
N GLN A 130 -2.90 17.74 19.40
CA GLN A 130 -3.22 16.35 19.08
C GLN A 130 -1.92 15.62 18.74
N GLU A 131 -1.50 14.71 19.60
CA GLU A 131 -0.48 13.73 19.26
C GLU A 131 -1.07 12.70 18.30
N SER A 132 -0.30 12.37 17.27
CA SER A 132 -0.69 11.32 16.31
C SER A 132 -0.63 9.95 16.99
N ASN A 133 -1.75 9.27 17.07
CA ASN A 133 -1.83 7.89 17.53
C ASN A 133 -1.73 6.92 16.36
N GLU A 134 -1.05 5.78 16.63
CA GLU A 134 -1.07 4.65 15.72
C GLU A 134 -2.47 4.04 15.67
N GLU A 135 -2.99 3.81 14.49
CA GLU A 135 -4.29 3.17 14.28
C GLU A 135 -4.20 2.07 13.22
N SER A 136 -5.19 1.18 13.18
CA SER A 136 -5.30 0.18 12.14
C SER A 136 -5.78 0.80 10.83
N LEU A 137 -5.53 0.12 9.71
CA LEU A 137 -6.09 0.53 8.41
C LEU A 137 -7.62 0.61 8.46
N ARG A 138 -8.25 -0.31 9.18
CA ARG A 138 -9.69 -0.31 9.35
C ARG A 138 -10.19 0.97 10.03
N ASP A 139 -9.55 1.38 11.12
CA ASP A 139 -9.95 2.59 11.86
C ASP A 139 -9.74 3.87 11.05
N MET A 140 -8.76 3.87 10.16
CA MET A 140 -8.53 4.95 9.21
C MET A 140 -9.66 5.08 8.18
N LEU A 141 -10.26 3.96 7.75
CA LEU A 141 -11.26 3.91 6.68
C LEU A 141 -12.70 3.86 7.17
N TYR A 142 -12.93 3.36 8.38
CA TYR A 142 -14.25 3.15 8.94
C TYR A 142 -14.43 3.84 10.29
N ASN A 143 -15.64 4.29 10.53
CA ASN A 143 -16.11 4.68 11.85
C ASN A 143 -17.15 3.63 12.30
N GLY A 144 -16.71 2.67 13.12
CA GLY A 144 -17.53 1.48 13.42
C GLY A 144 -17.75 0.64 12.15
N SER A 145 -19.01 0.43 11.76
CA SER A 145 -19.38 -0.29 10.54
C SER A 145 -19.56 0.60 9.31
N SER A 146 -19.50 1.92 9.48
CA SER A 146 -19.73 2.90 8.42
C SER A 146 -18.43 3.37 7.80
N GLN A 147 -18.38 3.48 6.48
CA GLN A 147 -17.25 4.09 5.76
C GLN A 147 -17.14 5.57 6.15
N ARG A 148 -15.91 6.02 6.39
CA ARG A 148 -15.64 7.45 6.57
C ARG A 148 -15.83 8.21 5.25
N ALA A 149 -16.07 9.52 5.32
CA ALA A 149 -16.24 10.38 4.15
C ALA A 149 -15.01 10.34 3.21
N THR A 150 -13.84 10.09 3.74
CA THR A 150 -12.56 9.97 3.00
C THR A 150 -12.31 8.59 2.41
N TYR A 151 -13.20 7.61 2.64
CA TYR A 151 -12.99 6.22 2.26
C TYR A 151 -12.60 6.04 0.78
N GLU A 152 -13.39 6.58 -0.15
CA GLU A 152 -13.14 6.38 -1.59
C GLU A 152 -11.80 6.96 -2.05
N SER A 153 -11.46 8.14 -1.59
CA SER A 153 -10.16 8.75 -1.97
C SER A 153 -9.00 8.01 -1.33
N TYR A 154 -9.13 7.61 -0.07
CA TYR A 154 -8.07 6.90 0.63
C TYR A 154 -7.85 5.49 0.10
N ILE A 155 -8.92 4.73 -0.16
CA ILE A 155 -8.78 3.35 -0.63
C ILE A 155 -8.11 3.27 -2.02
N ASN A 156 -8.37 4.25 -2.88
CA ASN A 156 -7.70 4.35 -4.18
C ASN A 156 -6.20 4.64 -4.02
N SER A 157 -5.84 5.58 -3.16
CA SER A 157 -4.44 5.92 -2.88
C SER A 157 -3.70 4.76 -2.21
N ILE A 158 -4.33 4.05 -1.29
CA ILE A 158 -3.76 2.90 -0.61
C ILE A 158 -3.52 1.75 -1.59
N ASP A 159 -4.52 1.39 -2.39
CA ASP A 159 -4.39 0.32 -3.38
C ASP A 159 -3.28 0.62 -4.39
N HIS A 160 -3.21 1.84 -4.86
CA HIS A 160 -2.16 2.25 -5.79
C HIS A 160 -0.78 2.19 -5.15
N THR A 161 -0.64 2.69 -3.93
CA THR A 161 0.62 2.64 -3.17
C THR A 161 1.08 1.20 -2.97
N PHE A 162 0.20 0.34 -2.49
CA PHE A 162 0.51 -1.05 -2.23
C PHE A 162 0.85 -1.81 -3.52
N SER A 163 0.11 -1.57 -4.59
CA SER A 163 0.37 -2.16 -5.90
C SER A 163 1.74 -1.76 -6.45
N ASP A 164 2.07 -0.49 -6.36
CA ASP A 164 3.34 0.03 -6.88
C ASP A 164 4.54 -0.45 -6.07
N ILE A 165 4.48 -0.30 -4.75
CA ILE A 165 5.63 -0.63 -3.89
C ILE A 165 5.92 -2.13 -3.85
N THR A 166 4.91 -2.97 -4.02
CA THR A 166 5.06 -4.43 -3.97
C THR A 166 5.28 -5.09 -5.33
N TYR A 167 5.13 -4.34 -6.43
CA TYR A 167 5.50 -4.83 -7.74
C TYR A 167 7.00 -5.08 -7.82
N LEU A 168 7.38 -6.32 -8.11
CA LEU A 168 8.78 -6.71 -8.12
C LEU A 168 9.46 -6.34 -9.43
N ARG A 169 10.56 -5.64 -9.31
CA ARG A 169 11.43 -5.22 -10.41
C ARG A 169 12.75 -5.94 -10.30
N VAL A 170 13.21 -6.48 -11.40
CA VAL A 170 14.57 -6.96 -11.52
C VAL A 170 15.32 -5.91 -12.33
N ASP A 171 16.24 -5.22 -11.71
CA ASP A 171 17.17 -4.35 -12.41
C ASP A 171 18.00 -5.25 -13.33
N LYS A 172 17.70 -5.17 -14.62
CA LYS A 172 18.66 -5.64 -15.62
C LYS A 172 19.81 -4.66 -15.54
N THR A 173 20.81 -4.99 -14.75
CA THR A 173 22.12 -4.37 -14.91
C THR A 173 22.51 -4.65 -16.34
N ASP A 174 22.48 -3.60 -17.17
CA ASP A 174 23.08 -3.65 -18.50
C ASP A 174 24.57 -3.89 -18.29
N ASP A 175 24.95 -5.16 -18.28
CA ASP A 175 26.34 -5.57 -18.42
C ASP A 175 26.83 -5.31 -19.85
N ASN A 176 26.54 -4.12 -20.36
CA ASN A 176 27.11 -3.60 -21.58
C ASN A 176 28.39 -2.86 -21.23
N TRP A 177 29.41 -3.65 -21.12
CA TRP A 177 30.78 -3.17 -21.23
C TRP A 177 31.20 -3.01 -22.68
#